data_2314080cad5b2516ab27e1eb0e668f82
#
_entry.id   2314080cad5b2516ab27e1eb0e668f82
#
_cell.length_a   1.000
_cell.length_b   1.000
_cell.length_c   1.000
_cell.angle_alpha   90.00
_cell.angle_beta   90.00
_cell.angle_gamma   90.00
#
_symmetry.space_group_name_H-M   'P 1'
#
loop_
_entity.id
_entity.type
_entity.pdbx_description
1 polymer ?
#
loop_
_entity_poly.entity_id
_entity_poly.type
_entity_poly.pdbx_seq_one_letter_code
_entity_poly.pdbx_strand_id
1 'polypeptide(L)'
;MQNTYVSVNLTQDFTNEQKGIARNNIGAADASNLNRLSNTVQDIYYKVAANTGVLESMKWTKVDVNLNASVQTQLLTVGNLIISYYFDNAVNFRLAMKSTSGTRYIYLSDNMGYGGGYQVTDSSWNPIGMRGFSNSCQYESFIGYDCTADEPIHFEVQFASSPYPSFGTICRYRVLES
;
A
#
# COMPACT_ATOMS: atom_id res chain seq x y z
N MET A 1 -9.49 -52.55 -30.48
CA MET A 1 -9.43 -51.15 -30.95
C MET A 1 -8.12 -51.00 -31.68
N GLN A 2 -8.12 -50.72 -32.96
CA GLN A 2 -6.91 -50.45 -33.72
C GLN A 2 -6.55 -48.97 -33.47
N ASN A 3 -5.40 -48.74 -32.85
CA ASN A 3 -4.82 -47.40 -32.75
C ASN A 3 -4.33 -46.99 -34.12
N THR A 4 -5.07 -46.15 -34.82
CA THR A 4 -4.66 -45.60 -36.11
C THR A 4 -3.73 -44.43 -35.83
N TYR A 5 -2.45 -44.65 -35.83
CA TYR A 5 -1.45 -43.59 -35.81
C TYR A 5 -1.48 -42.85 -37.14
N VAL A 6 -1.66 -41.52 -37.08
CA VAL A 6 -1.52 -40.69 -38.27
C VAL A 6 0.00 -40.53 -38.55
N SER A 7 0.48 -41.24 -39.51
CA SER A 7 1.91 -41.09 -39.96
C SER A 7 1.99 -39.89 -40.90
N VAL A 8 2.83 -38.92 -40.60
CA VAL A 8 3.10 -37.76 -41.46
C VAL A 8 3.82 -38.10 -42.77
N ASN A 9 4.34 -39.33 -42.86
CA ASN A 9 5.17 -39.79 -44.02
C ASN A 9 4.41 -40.69 -44.97
N LEU A 10 3.15 -41.01 -44.72
CA LEU A 10 2.33 -41.84 -45.63
C LEU A 10 1.23 -40.98 -46.27
N THR A 11 1.08 -41.09 -47.57
CA THR A 11 -0.06 -40.50 -48.27
C THR A 11 -1.34 -41.14 -47.73
N GLN A 12 -2.15 -40.37 -47.05
CA GLN A 12 -3.41 -40.83 -46.47
C GLN A 12 -4.55 -40.46 -47.45
N ASP A 13 -5.22 -41.47 -47.96
CA ASP A 13 -6.39 -41.30 -48.84
C ASP A 13 -7.65 -40.97 -48.04
N PHE A 14 -7.66 -39.82 -47.41
CA PHE A 14 -8.87 -39.31 -46.79
C PHE A 14 -9.84 -38.76 -47.81
N THR A 15 -11.10 -39.04 -47.64
CA THR A 15 -12.13 -38.38 -48.41
C THR A 15 -12.18 -36.89 -48.14
N ASN A 16 -12.74 -36.10 -49.04
CA ASN A 16 -12.87 -34.65 -48.83
C ASN A 16 -13.68 -34.32 -47.59
N GLU A 17 -14.67 -35.14 -47.24
CA GLU A 17 -15.47 -35.02 -46.04
C GLU A 17 -14.60 -35.23 -44.75
N GLN A 18 -13.81 -36.31 -44.74
CA GLN A 18 -12.92 -36.61 -43.61
C GLN A 18 -11.84 -35.53 -43.44
N LYS A 19 -11.32 -34.98 -44.52
CA LYS A 19 -10.40 -33.83 -44.50
C LYS A 19 -11.09 -32.56 -43.94
N GLY A 20 -12.36 -32.36 -44.27
CA GLY A 20 -13.16 -31.26 -43.74
C GLY A 20 -13.37 -31.37 -42.24
N ILE A 21 -13.78 -32.53 -41.76
CA ILE A 21 -13.99 -32.81 -40.32
C ILE A 21 -12.68 -32.63 -39.54
N ALA A 22 -11.56 -33.16 -40.04
CA ALA A 22 -10.26 -33.04 -39.41
C ALA A 22 -9.83 -31.56 -39.27
N ARG A 23 -9.98 -30.75 -40.33
CA ARG A 23 -9.67 -29.31 -40.26
C ARG A 23 -10.53 -28.55 -39.29
N ASN A 24 -11.83 -28.86 -39.29
CA ASN A 24 -12.78 -28.20 -38.33
C ASN A 24 -12.44 -28.56 -36.88
N ASN A 25 -12.10 -29.82 -36.62
CA ASN A 25 -11.73 -30.26 -35.27
C ASN A 25 -10.42 -29.63 -34.77
N ILE A 26 -9.42 -29.53 -35.66
CA ILE A 26 -8.16 -28.84 -35.34
C ILE A 26 -8.43 -27.36 -35.11
N GLY A 27 -9.15 -26.70 -35.98
CA GLY A 27 -9.48 -25.28 -35.82
C GLY A 27 -10.29 -25.00 -34.56
N ALA A 28 -11.24 -25.85 -34.20
CA ALA A 28 -12.01 -25.72 -32.96
C ALA A 28 -11.15 -25.94 -31.72
N ALA A 29 -10.24 -26.92 -31.76
CA ALA A 29 -9.28 -27.17 -30.68
C ALA A 29 -8.32 -25.99 -30.47
N ASP A 30 -7.79 -25.44 -31.56
CA ASP A 30 -6.90 -24.30 -31.51
C ASP A 30 -7.62 -23.04 -30.96
N ALA A 31 -8.83 -22.76 -31.42
CA ALA A 31 -9.64 -21.64 -30.91
C ALA A 31 -9.94 -21.78 -29.43
N SER A 32 -10.28 -22.99 -28.96
CA SER A 32 -10.53 -23.26 -27.53
C SER A 32 -9.28 -23.04 -26.69
N ASN A 33 -8.13 -23.51 -27.16
CA ASN A 33 -6.85 -23.33 -26.47
C ASN A 33 -6.43 -21.85 -26.41
N LEU A 34 -6.63 -21.10 -27.50
CA LEU A 34 -6.37 -19.66 -27.55
C LEU A 34 -7.27 -18.89 -26.59
N ASN A 35 -8.56 -19.20 -26.53
CA ASN A 35 -9.49 -18.57 -25.59
C ASN A 35 -9.10 -18.85 -24.13
N ARG A 36 -8.73 -20.11 -23.82
CA ARG A 36 -8.29 -20.48 -22.48
C ARG A 36 -6.98 -19.76 -22.10
N LEU A 37 -6.04 -19.66 -23.02
CA LEU A 37 -4.79 -18.92 -22.80
C LEU A 37 -5.07 -17.43 -22.58
N SER A 38 -5.92 -16.83 -23.40
CA SER A 38 -6.34 -15.42 -23.25
C SER A 38 -6.93 -15.15 -21.87
N ASN A 39 -7.87 -15.97 -21.42
CA ASN A 39 -8.47 -15.84 -20.11
C ASN A 39 -7.42 -15.98 -18.99
N THR A 40 -6.51 -16.95 -19.11
CA THR A 40 -5.44 -17.15 -18.13
C THR A 40 -4.51 -15.93 -18.06
N VAL A 41 -4.14 -15.36 -19.21
CA VAL A 41 -3.30 -14.14 -19.26
C VAL A 41 -4.02 -12.96 -18.61
N GLN A 42 -5.31 -12.83 -18.84
CA GLN A 42 -6.12 -11.76 -18.27
C GLN A 42 -6.22 -11.89 -16.74
N ASP A 43 -6.42 -13.11 -16.22
CA ASP A 43 -6.42 -13.39 -14.78
C ASP A 43 -5.06 -13.08 -14.13
N ILE A 44 -3.96 -13.44 -14.79
CA ILE A 44 -2.62 -13.12 -14.33
C ILE A 44 -2.44 -11.60 -14.29
N TYR A 45 -2.85 -10.89 -15.32
CA TYR A 45 -2.76 -9.42 -15.38
C TYR A 45 -3.49 -8.76 -14.21
N TYR A 46 -4.72 -9.16 -13.92
CA TYR A 46 -5.47 -8.62 -12.77
C TYR A 46 -4.80 -8.92 -11.43
N LYS A 47 -4.28 -10.14 -11.25
CA LYS A 47 -3.55 -10.50 -10.02
C LYS A 47 -2.25 -9.71 -9.87
N VAL A 48 -1.52 -9.50 -10.94
CA VAL A 48 -0.29 -8.68 -10.93
C VAL A 48 -0.64 -7.23 -10.62
N ALA A 49 -1.67 -6.66 -11.24
CA ALA A 49 -2.10 -5.30 -10.98
C ALA A 49 -2.52 -5.10 -9.51
N ALA A 50 -3.31 -6.02 -8.95
CA ALA A 50 -3.70 -6.00 -7.55
C ALA A 50 -2.48 -6.09 -6.62
N ASN A 51 -1.55 -7.02 -6.86
CA ASN A 51 -0.34 -7.16 -6.07
C ASN A 51 0.57 -5.93 -6.17
N THR A 52 0.63 -5.29 -7.34
CA THR A 52 1.40 -4.05 -7.52
C THR A 52 0.79 -2.93 -6.68
N GLY A 53 -0.53 -2.79 -6.64
CA GLY A 53 -1.22 -1.83 -5.78
C GLY A 53 -0.90 -2.04 -4.29
N VAL A 54 -0.94 -3.28 -3.82
CA VAL A 54 -0.57 -3.63 -2.44
C VAL A 54 0.90 -3.30 -2.16
N LEU A 55 1.81 -3.60 -3.08
CA LEU A 55 3.25 -3.29 -2.91
C LEU A 55 3.50 -1.77 -2.87
N GLU A 56 2.80 -0.99 -3.68
CA GLU A 56 2.91 0.48 -3.65
C GLU A 56 2.39 1.05 -2.32
N SER A 57 1.27 0.55 -1.79
CA SER A 57 0.74 0.98 -0.48
C SER A 57 1.66 0.64 0.68
N MET A 58 2.53 -0.37 0.53
CA MET A 58 3.53 -0.74 1.54
C MET A 58 4.80 0.10 1.50
N LYS A 59 4.99 0.92 0.48
CA LYS A 59 6.19 1.75 0.35
C LYS A 59 6.23 2.85 1.39
N TRP A 60 7.43 3.04 1.93
CA TRP A 60 7.70 4.17 2.80
C TRP A 60 7.98 5.43 1.98
N THR A 61 7.27 6.49 2.30
CA THR A 61 7.57 7.83 1.80
C THR A 61 8.51 8.53 2.79
N LYS A 62 9.70 8.87 2.35
CA LYS A 62 10.64 9.66 3.13
C LYS A 62 10.24 11.13 3.08
N VAL A 63 10.35 11.81 4.22
CA VAL A 63 10.07 13.23 4.35
C VAL A 63 11.33 13.94 4.87
N ASP A 64 11.67 15.03 4.23
CA ASP A 64 12.72 15.93 4.72
C ASP A 64 12.14 16.82 5.81
N VAL A 65 12.56 16.56 7.05
CA VAL A 65 12.03 17.22 8.23
C VAL A 65 12.73 18.56 8.44
N ASN A 66 11.95 19.62 8.54
CA ASN A 66 12.47 20.92 8.98
C ASN A 66 12.56 20.93 10.51
N LEU A 67 13.77 20.81 11.03
CA LEU A 67 14.05 20.81 12.48
C LEU A 67 13.68 22.13 13.18
N ASN A 68 13.48 23.21 12.44
CA ASN A 68 13.06 24.51 12.96
C ASN A 68 11.54 24.74 12.86
N ALA A 69 10.76 23.71 12.50
CA ALA A 69 9.33 23.84 12.39
C ALA A 69 8.69 24.01 13.79
N SER A 70 8.49 25.25 14.21
CA SER A 70 7.78 25.59 15.45
C SER A 70 6.25 25.59 15.30
N VAL A 71 5.75 25.45 14.09
CA VAL A 71 4.32 25.37 13.75
C VAL A 71 4.05 24.05 13.02
N GLN A 72 2.79 23.62 13.04
CA GLN A 72 2.37 22.38 12.39
C GLN A 72 2.71 22.40 10.90
N THR A 73 3.63 21.52 10.52
CA THR A 73 4.01 21.29 9.13
C THR A 73 3.38 19.98 8.68
N GLN A 74 2.62 20.03 7.61
CA GLN A 74 1.91 18.85 7.11
C GLN A 74 2.88 17.74 6.72
N LEU A 75 2.62 16.55 7.21
CA LEU A 75 3.35 15.32 6.92
C LEU A 75 2.64 14.50 5.84
N LEU A 76 1.37 14.20 6.08
CA LEU A 76 0.53 13.44 5.14
C LEU A 76 -0.94 13.78 5.33
N THR A 77 -1.74 13.45 4.33
CA THR A 77 -3.20 13.42 4.42
C THR A 77 -3.67 12.01 4.12
N VAL A 78 -4.56 11.49 4.96
CA VAL A 78 -5.15 10.15 4.81
C VAL A 78 -6.66 10.32 4.92
N GLY A 79 -7.38 10.15 3.82
CA GLY A 79 -8.80 10.44 3.78
C GLY A 79 -9.10 11.86 4.28
N ASN A 80 -9.92 11.97 5.31
CA ASN A 80 -10.27 13.25 5.94
C ASN A 80 -9.38 13.62 7.13
N LEU A 81 -8.22 13.00 7.28
CA LEU A 81 -7.28 13.25 8.36
C LEU A 81 -6.00 13.88 7.83
N ILE A 82 -5.61 15.02 8.39
CA ILE A 82 -4.31 15.65 8.16
C ILE A 82 -3.42 15.33 9.36
N ILE A 83 -2.25 14.80 9.09
CA ILE A 83 -1.21 14.54 10.08
C ILE A 83 -0.07 15.50 9.81
N SER A 84 0.37 16.19 10.85
CA SER A 84 1.46 17.17 10.82
C SER A 84 2.49 16.85 11.89
N TYR A 85 3.64 17.45 11.74
CA TYR A 85 4.68 17.47 12.76
C TYR A 85 5.05 18.90 13.11
N TYR A 86 5.61 19.08 14.28
CA TYR A 86 6.28 20.32 14.72
C TYR A 86 7.27 20.00 15.82
N PHE A 87 8.17 20.94 16.12
CA PHE A 87 9.11 20.83 17.20
C PHE A 87 8.74 21.79 18.32
N ASP A 88 8.62 21.24 19.51
CA ASP A 88 8.43 22.01 20.73
C ASP A 88 9.81 22.25 21.35
N ASN A 89 10.14 23.52 21.57
CA ASN A 89 11.44 23.95 22.12
C ASN A 89 12.68 23.46 21.33
N ALA A 90 12.57 23.29 20.02
CA ALA A 90 13.63 22.85 19.11
C ALA A 90 14.22 21.44 19.39
N VAL A 91 13.65 20.69 20.32
CA VAL A 91 14.20 19.37 20.72
C VAL A 91 13.14 18.28 20.78
N ASN A 92 11.86 18.62 20.87
CA ASN A 92 10.80 17.63 20.99
C ASN A 92 9.98 17.54 19.70
N PHE A 93 10.12 16.44 19.02
CA PHE A 93 9.23 16.11 17.89
C PHE A 93 7.80 15.84 18.40
N ARG A 94 6.84 16.47 17.78
CA ARG A 94 5.43 16.38 18.10
C ARG A 94 4.65 16.04 16.85
N LEU A 95 3.75 15.10 16.96
CA LEU A 95 2.69 14.94 15.97
C LEU A 95 1.45 15.70 16.39
N ALA A 96 0.70 16.19 15.42
CA ALA A 96 -0.64 16.73 15.62
C ALA A 96 -1.55 16.30 14.48
N MET A 97 -2.81 16.07 14.80
CA MET A 97 -3.84 15.69 13.84
C MET A 97 -4.93 16.76 13.75
N LYS A 98 -5.49 16.89 12.57
CA LYS A 98 -6.66 17.72 12.30
C LYS A 98 -7.55 17.02 11.30
N SER A 99 -8.86 17.07 11.49
CA SER A 99 -9.80 16.60 10.48
C SER A 99 -9.98 17.66 9.38
N THR A 100 -10.27 17.23 8.16
CA THR A 100 -10.70 18.11 7.07
C THR A 100 -12.22 18.29 7.08
N SER A 101 -12.96 17.43 7.78
CA SER A 101 -14.41 17.45 7.83
C SER A 101 -14.93 16.72 9.08
N GLY A 102 -15.58 17.48 9.94
CA GLY A 102 -16.24 16.95 11.12
C GLY A 102 -15.30 16.33 12.17
N THR A 103 -15.89 15.57 13.07
CA THR A 103 -15.17 14.91 14.16
C THR A 103 -14.79 13.49 13.77
N ARG A 104 -13.57 13.11 14.08
CA ARG A 104 -13.04 11.77 13.85
C ARG A 104 -12.49 11.17 15.15
N TYR A 105 -12.54 9.85 15.26
CA TYR A 105 -12.01 9.11 16.39
C TYR A 105 -10.85 8.25 15.93
N ILE A 106 -9.64 8.63 16.35
CA ILE A 106 -8.40 7.99 15.94
C ILE A 106 -7.83 7.22 17.12
N TYR A 107 -7.53 5.96 16.91
CA TYR A 107 -6.70 5.20 17.84
C TYR A 107 -5.25 5.26 17.37
N LEU A 108 -4.35 5.60 18.25
CA LEU A 108 -2.92 5.66 17.98
C LEU A 108 -2.17 4.78 18.97
N SER A 109 -1.23 4.00 18.46
CA SER A 109 -0.31 3.21 19.28
C SER A 109 1.11 3.54 18.89
N ASP A 110 2.02 3.63 19.87
CA ASP A 110 3.44 3.77 19.63
C ASP A 110 4.20 2.44 19.83
N ASN A 111 5.47 2.43 19.45
CA ASN A 111 6.34 1.25 19.60
C ASN A 111 6.73 0.95 21.06
N MET A 112 6.33 1.77 22.01
CA MET A 112 6.57 1.57 23.45
C MET A 112 5.35 0.98 24.16
N GLY A 113 4.29 0.64 23.40
CA GLY A 113 3.07 0.03 23.94
C GLY A 113 2.08 1.03 24.53
N TYR A 114 2.30 2.33 24.38
CA TYR A 114 1.30 3.33 24.74
C TYR A 114 0.31 3.48 23.60
N GLY A 115 -0.96 3.29 23.90
CA GLY A 115 -2.05 3.49 22.96
C GLY A 115 -3.12 4.38 23.56
N GLY A 116 -3.83 5.12 22.72
CA GLY A 116 -4.93 5.96 23.14
C GLY A 116 -5.86 6.32 22.00
N GLY A 117 -7.13 6.59 22.37
CA GLY A 117 -8.13 7.16 21.49
C GLY A 117 -8.08 8.67 21.52
N TYR A 118 -8.13 9.28 20.35
CA TYR A 118 -8.13 10.75 20.20
C TYR A 118 -9.35 11.18 19.42
N GLN A 119 -10.04 12.18 19.94
CA GLN A 119 -11.07 12.88 19.19
C GLN A 119 -10.43 14.04 18.41
N VAL A 120 -10.49 13.98 17.11
CA VAL A 120 -9.88 14.96 16.21
C VAL A 120 -10.98 15.74 15.50
N THR A 121 -10.89 17.06 15.53
CA THR A 121 -11.88 17.97 14.92
C THR A 121 -11.29 18.74 13.75
N ASP A 122 -12.13 19.40 12.99
CA ASP A 122 -11.74 20.29 11.89
C ASP A 122 -11.45 21.73 12.36
N SER A 123 -11.73 22.05 13.61
CA SER A 123 -11.56 23.39 14.17
C SER A 123 -10.15 23.65 14.72
N SER A 124 -9.48 22.61 15.21
CA SER A 124 -8.20 22.77 15.89
C SER A 124 -7.25 21.57 15.68
N TRP A 125 -5.95 21.83 15.79
CA TRP A 125 -4.94 20.79 15.85
C TRP A 125 -4.98 20.09 17.21
N ASN A 126 -5.04 18.78 17.19
CA ASN A 126 -4.96 17.95 18.38
C ASN A 126 -3.55 17.37 18.48
N PRO A 127 -2.74 17.77 19.46
CA PRO A 127 -1.41 17.18 19.68
C PRO A 127 -1.53 15.71 20.06
N ILE A 128 -0.69 14.89 19.45
CA ILE A 128 -0.64 13.47 19.73
C ILE A 128 0.74 13.14 20.25
N GLY A 129 0.77 12.18 21.15
CA GLY A 129 1.92 11.44 21.64
C GLY A 129 3.25 12.16 21.58
N MET A 130 3.98 12.16 22.64
CA MET A 130 5.11 13.06 22.71
C MET A 130 6.23 12.49 23.53
N ARG A 131 7.38 12.37 22.90
CA ARG A 131 8.62 12.22 23.65
C ARG A 131 9.60 13.27 23.24
N GLY A 132 10.34 13.78 24.22
CA GLY A 132 11.45 14.66 23.97
C GLY A 132 12.60 13.86 23.37
N PHE A 133 13.05 14.25 22.19
CA PHE A 133 14.31 13.79 21.63
C PHE A 133 15.43 14.62 22.21
N SER A 134 15.83 14.33 23.44
CA SER A 134 16.96 15.01 24.07
C SER A 134 18.24 14.21 23.85
N ASN A 135 19.21 14.80 23.16
CA ASN A 135 20.64 14.41 23.11
C ASN A 135 20.99 12.91 22.97
N SER A 136 20.05 12.06 22.60
CA SER A 136 20.27 10.64 22.37
C SER A 136 19.66 10.19 21.04
N CYS A 137 20.21 9.16 20.44
CA CYS A 137 19.56 8.50 19.31
C CYS A 137 18.20 7.97 19.77
N GLN A 138 17.15 8.43 19.15
CA GLN A 138 15.80 7.99 19.47
C GLN A 138 15.06 7.56 18.20
N TYR A 139 14.28 6.54 18.36
CA TYR A 139 13.39 6.02 17.31
C TYR A 139 11.99 5.93 17.88
N GLU A 140 11.03 6.45 17.15
CA GLU A 140 9.62 6.33 17.47
C GLU A 140 8.82 5.93 16.23
N SER A 141 7.87 5.03 16.43
CA SER A 141 6.95 4.57 15.39
C SER A 141 5.54 4.68 15.94
N PHE A 142 4.67 5.30 15.16
CA PHE A 142 3.25 5.44 15.48
C PHE A 142 2.44 4.70 14.45
N ILE A 143 1.52 3.86 14.92
CA ILE A 143 0.51 3.21 14.09
C ILE A 143 -0.82 3.82 14.44
N GLY A 144 -1.49 4.39 13.46
CA GLY A 144 -2.78 5.04 13.62
C GLY A 144 -3.89 4.32 12.89
N TYR A 145 -5.07 4.38 13.48
CA TYR A 145 -6.28 3.75 12.98
C TYR A 145 -7.46 4.73 13.10
N ASP A 146 -8.10 5.04 11.99
CA ASP A 146 -9.30 5.89 11.98
C ASP A 146 -10.55 5.03 12.18
N CYS A 147 -11.09 5.06 13.41
CA CYS A 147 -12.28 4.30 13.78
C CYS A 147 -13.59 4.90 13.25
N THR A 148 -13.55 6.09 12.64
CA THR A 148 -14.75 6.79 12.16
C THR A 148 -15.05 6.44 10.69
N ALA A 149 -14.07 5.93 9.94
CA ALA A 149 -14.25 5.56 8.56
C ALA A 149 -15.04 4.26 8.46
N ASP A 150 -15.91 4.14 7.44
CA ASP A 150 -16.59 2.89 7.12
C ASP A 150 -15.59 1.79 6.75
N GLU A 151 -14.49 2.19 6.08
CA GLU A 151 -13.32 1.37 5.86
C GLU A 151 -12.17 1.94 6.70
N PRO A 152 -11.61 1.15 7.62
CA PRO A 152 -10.55 1.61 8.49
C PRO A 152 -9.30 1.98 7.69
N ILE A 153 -8.83 3.19 7.86
CA ILE A 153 -7.58 3.65 7.26
C ILE A 153 -6.47 3.47 8.28
N HIS A 154 -5.47 2.68 7.92
CA HIS A 154 -4.27 2.52 8.71
C HIS A 154 -3.15 3.41 8.15
N PHE A 155 -2.41 4.05 9.04
CA PHE A 155 -1.19 4.76 8.68
C PHE A 155 -0.09 4.48 9.69
N GLU A 156 1.13 4.57 9.24
CA GLU A 156 2.31 4.42 10.08
C GLU A 156 3.27 5.59 9.83
N VAL A 157 3.76 6.18 10.91
CA VAL A 157 4.77 7.25 10.88
C VAL A 157 5.96 6.80 11.71
N GLN A 158 7.14 6.89 11.14
CA GLN A 158 8.39 6.58 11.83
C GLN A 158 9.28 7.83 11.84
N PHE A 159 9.81 8.12 13.00
CA PHE A 159 10.75 9.19 13.21
C PHE A 159 11.97 8.67 13.94
N ALA A 160 13.15 9.02 13.43
CA ALA A 160 14.41 8.72 14.09
C ALA A 160 15.30 9.95 14.06
N SER A 161 15.88 10.29 15.16
CA SER A 161 16.85 11.37 15.28
C SER A 161 18.15 10.88 15.90
N SER A 162 19.24 11.54 15.52
CA SER A 162 20.55 11.31 16.11
C SER A 162 21.13 12.65 16.57
N PRO A 163 21.75 12.71 17.74
CA PRO A 163 22.46 13.89 18.19
C PRO A 163 23.74 14.15 17.37
N TYR A 164 24.14 13.17 16.55
CA TYR A 164 25.31 13.30 15.67
C TYR A 164 24.86 13.87 14.32
N PRO A 165 25.34 15.06 13.93
CA PRO A 165 24.92 15.70 12.67
C PRO A 165 25.12 14.84 11.42
N SER A 166 26.07 13.91 11.46
CA SER A 166 26.39 13.00 10.36
C SER A 166 25.32 11.94 10.09
N PHE A 167 24.43 11.65 11.04
CA PHE A 167 23.37 10.63 10.88
C PHE A 167 22.00 11.21 10.53
N GLY A 168 21.83 12.53 10.69
CA GLY A 168 20.63 13.24 10.30
C GLY A 168 19.35 12.81 11.04
N THR A 169 18.25 13.36 10.59
CA THR A 169 16.91 13.03 11.05
C THR A 169 16.17 12.31 9.92
N ILE A 170 15.55 11.17 10.24
CA ILE A 170 14.76 10.40 9.30
C ILE A 170 13.33 10.48 9.73
N CYS A 171 12.45 10.97 8.86
CA CYS A 171 11.01 10.81 8.98
C CYS A 171 10.49 10.09 7.75
N ARG A 172 9.62 9.11 7.96
CA ARG A 172 8.96 8.41 6.89
C ARG A 172 7.56 7.98 7.31
N TYR A 173 6.70 7.87 6.35
CA TYR A 173 5.34 7.36 6.57
C TYR A 173 4.93 6.38 5.48
N ARG A 174 3.92 5.60 5.77
CA ARG A 174 3.15 4.82 4.80
C ARG A 174 1.68 4.79 5.20
N VAL A 175 0.82 4.62 4.22
CA VAL A 175 -0.60 4.39 4.39
C VAL A 175 -0.86 2.95 3.99
N LEU A 176 -1.51 2.22 4.86
CA LEU A 176 -1.90 0.83 4.62
C LEU A 176 -3.41 0.87 4.33
N GLU A 177 -3.77 0.91 3.06
CA GLU A 177 -5.16 0.75 2.64
C GLU A 177 -5.53 -0.74 2.68
N SER A 178 -6.68 -1.03 3.25
CA SER A 178 -7.24 -2.38 3.35
C SER A 178 -7.88 -2.81 2.02
#